data_bbb656f4973367f207f4cfc4aa335e88
#
_entry.id   bbb656f4973367f207f4cfc4aa335e88
#
_cell.length_a   1.000
_cell.length_b   1.000
_cell.length_c   1.000
_cell.angle_alpha   90.00
_cell.angle_beta   90.00
_cell.angle_gamma   90.00
#
_symmetry.space_group_name_H-M   'P 1'
#
loop_
_entity.id
_entity.type
_entity.pdbx_description
1 polymer ?
#
loop_
_entity_poly.entity_id
_entity_poly.type
_entity_poly.pdbx_seq_one_letter_code
_entity_poly.pdbx_strand_id
1 'polypeptide(L)'
;MTPHINAPEGAFADVVLMPGDPLRAKYIAETFLEDAKEVTNVRNMLGYTGTYKGRRISVMGHGMGIPSCSIYAKELITEYGVKKIIRVGSCGAVRMDVKVRDVIIGLGACTDSKVNRIRFKDNDFAAIADFDMAQAAVQAAKEKGKQVRVGNLFSADLFYTPDFEMFDVMEKY
;
A
#
# COMPACT_ATOMS: atom_id res chain seq x y z
N MET A 1 5.41 10.06 -19.26
CA MET A 1 4.92 10.99 -18.19
C MET A 1 3.41 10.96 -18.18
N THR A 2 2.83 10.95 -17.02
CA THR A 2 1.38 10.99 -16.79
C THR A 2 0.99 12.30 -16.08
N PRO A 3 -0.28 12.63 -15.91
CA PRO A 3 -0.70 13.83 -15.19
C PRO A 3 -0.25 13.90 -13.73
N HIS A 4 0.05 12.75 -13.11
CA HIS A 4 0.36 12.67 -11.68
C HIS A 4 1.78 12.15 -11.39
N ILE A 5 2.49 11.66 -12.40
CA ILE A 5 3.86 11.14 -12.27
C ILE A 5 4.70 11.70 -13.42
N ASN A 6 5.76 12.48 -13.10
CA ASN A 6 6.65 13.09 -14.09
C ASN A 6 7.94 12.29 -14.33
N ALA A 7 7.97 11.04 -13.92
CA ALA A 7 9.12 10.17 -14.13
C ALA A 7 9.34 9.86 -15.62
N PRO A 8 10.59 9.75 -16.08
CA PRO A 8 10.89 9.24 -17.41
C PRO A 8 10.55 7.74 -17.53
N GLU A 9 10.48 7.26 -18.76
CA GLU A 9 10.31 5.82 -19.03
C GLU A 9 11.45 5.02 -18.39
N GLY A 10 11.11 3.85 -17.83
CA GLY A 10 12.06 2.99 -17.13
C GLY A 10 12.55 3.51 -15.78
N ALA A 11 12.06 4.64 -15.29
CA ALA A 11 12.47 5.19 -13.99
C ALA A 11 12.07 4.32 -12.80
N PHE A 12 10.92 3.66 -12.88
CA PHE A 12 10.46 2.76 -11.82
C PHE A 12 10.98 1.33 -11.99
N ALA A 13 11.17 0.65 -10.87
CA ALA A 13 11.43 -0.79 -10.83
C ALA A 13 10.12 -1.59 -10.99
N ASP A 14 10.23 -2.88 -11.28
CA ASP A 14 9.08 -3.78 -11.36
C ASP A 14 8.32 -3.92 -10.03
N VAL A 15 8.98 -3.62 -8.91
CA VAL A 15 8.43 -3.69 -7.56
C VAL A 15 8.43 -2.30 -6.94
N VAL A 16 7.27 -1.88 -6.44
CA VAL A 16 7.09 -0.58 -5.78
C VAL A 16 6.50 -0.77 -4.39
N LEU A 17 7.18 -0.20 -3.39
CA LEU A 17 6.62 -0.04 -2.05
C LEU A 17 5.81 1.26 -2.01
N MET A 18 4.58 1.21 -1.52
CA MET A 18 3.68 2.36 -1.50
C MET A 18 3.21 2.70 -0.09
N PRO A 19 3.88 3.60 0.64
CA PRO A 19 3.33 4.23 1.82
C PRO A 19 2.28 5.30 1.44
N GLY A 20 1.37 5.60 2.37
CA GLY A 20 0.43 6.71 2.18
C GLY A 20 1.12 8.08 2.19
N ASP A 21 2.08 8.25 3.08
CA ASP A 21 2.82 9.48 3.30
C ASP A 21 4.04 9.58 2.36
N PRO A 22 4.16 10.65 1.54
CA PRO A 22 5.30 10.85 0.67
C PRO A 22 6.62 11.04 1.43
N LEU A 23 6.60 11.62 2.63
CA LEU A 23 7.81 11.72 3.46
C LEU A 23 8.23 10.36 4.01
N ARG A 24 7.31 9.45 4.22
CA ARG A 24 7.65 8.05 4.53
C ARG A 24 8.29 7.36 3.33
N ALA A 25 7.84 7.65 2.11
CA ALA A 25 8.52 7.16 0.90
C ALA A 25 9.97 7.64 0.84
N LYS A 26 10.20 8.92 1.11
CA LYS A 26 11.53 9.50 1.22
C LYS A 26 12.37 8.81 2.29
N TYR A 27 11.83 8.68 3.50
CA TYR A 27 12.52 8.01 4.61
C TYR A 27 12.92 6.57 4.26
N ILE A 28 12.02 5.80 3.65
CA ILE A 28 12.32 4.42 3.24
C ILE A 28 13.44 4.40 2.20
N ALA A 29 13.39 5.29 1.21
CA ALA A 29 14.40 5.37 0.19
C ALA A 29 15.77 5.73 0.76
N GLU A 30 15.86 6.79 1.56
CA GLU A 30 17.12 7.27 2.14
C GLU A 30 17.72 6.31 3.17
N THR A 31 16.88 5.54 3.88
CA THR A 31 17.31 4.64 4.95
C THR A 31 17.71 3.26 4.45
N PHE A 32 17.00 2.74 3.45
CA PHE A 32 17.11 1.32 3.08
C PHE A 32 17.61 1.07 1.67
N LEU A 33 17.56 2.06 0.77
CA LEU A 33 18.00 1.86 -0.61
C LEU A 33 19.40 2.46 -0.83
N GLU A 34 20.24 1.72 -1.51
CA GLU A 34 21.53 2.18 -2.05
C GLU A 34 21.26 2.98 -3.34
N ASP A 35 22.00 4.06 -3.55
CA ASP A 35 21.93 4.94 -4.74
C ASP A 35 20.51 5.44 -5.05
N ALA A 36 19.70 5.68 -4.03
CA ALA A 36 18.34 6.15 -4.17
C ALA A 36 18.27 7.51 -4.88
N LYS A 37 17.50 7.58 -5.96
CA LYS A 37 17.26 8.82 -6.73
C LYS A 37 15.77 9.13 -6.74
N GLU A 38 15.45 10.41 -6.55
CA GLU A 38 14.08 10.90 -6.75
C GLU A 38 13.75 10.81 -8.25
N VAL A 39 12.62 10.19 -8.56
CA VAL A 39 12.16 9.97 -9.94
C VAL A 39 10.86 10.71 -10.25
N THR A 40 10.12 11.13 -9.23
CA THR A 40 8.91 11.93 -9.37
C THR A 40 8.60 12.72 -8.10
N ASN A 41 8.00 13.91 -8.28
CA ASN A 41 7.61 14.79 -7.18
C ASN A 41 6.36 15.62 -7.48
N VAL A 42 5.61 15.29 -8.52
CA VAL A 42 4.37 15.98 -8.87
C VAL A 42 3.43 15.98 -7.68
N ARG A 43 2.89 17.16 -7.33
CA ARG A 43 2.00 17.37 -6.18
C ARG A 43 2.61 16.94 -4.84
N ASN A 44 3.94 16.98 -4.72
CA ASN A 44 4.71 16.44 -3.58
C ASN A 44 4.49 14.94 -3.33
N MET A 45 3.97 14.20 -4.30
CA MET A 45 3.89 12.76 -4.20
C MET A 45 5.22 12.15 -4.61
N LEU A 46 6.13 12.11 -3.64
CA LEU A 46 7.53 11.74 -3.84
C LEU A 46 7.67 10.26 -4.20
N GLY A 47 8.49 10.00 -5.22
CA GLY A 47 8.87 8.65 -5.62
C GLY A 47 10.36 8.54 -5.85
N TYR A 48 10.92 7.42 -5.46
CA TYR A 48 12.35 7.13 -5.48
C TYR A 48 12.61 5.75 -6.08
N THR A 49 13.76 5.58 -6.72
CA THR A 49 14.26 4.29 -7.17
C THR A 49 15.71 4.12 -6.74
N GLY A 50 16.03 2.97 -6.22
CA GLY A 50 17.37 2.60 -5.78
C GLY A 50 17.56 1.09 -5.76
N THR A 51 18.54 0.61 -5.02
CA THR A 51 18.87 -0.80 -4.93
C THR A 51 18.77 -1.28 -3.47
N TYR A 52 18.18 -2.44 -3.26
CA TYR A 52 18.19 -3.13 -1.98
C TYR A 52 18.68 -4.57 -2.16
N LYS A 53 19.81 -4.91 -1.54
CA LYS A 53 20.46 -6.23 -1.66
C LYS A 53 20.64 -6.67 -3.12
N GLY A 54 21.15 -5.77 -3.96
CA GLY A 54 21.38 -6.02 -5.38
C GLY A 54 20.14 -6.05 -6.28
N ARG A 55 18.95 -5.75 -5.74
CA ARG A 55 17.70 -5.70 -6.50
C ARG A 55 17.18 -4.28 -6.61
N ARG A 56 16.80 -3.88 -7.81
CA ARG A 56 16.19 -2.58 -8.06
C ARG A 56 14.79 -2.53 -7.45
N ILE A 57 14.53 -1.52 -6.61
CA ILE A 57 13.27 -1.31 -5.90
C ILE A 57 12.88 0.16 -6.02
N SER A 58 11.60 0.43 -6.17
CA SER A 58 11.05 1.77 -6.08
C SER A 58 10.19 1.94 -4.84
N VAL A 59 10.10 3.16 -4.36
CA VAL A 59 9.21 3.56 -3.27
C VAL A 59 8.49 4.82 -3.70
N MET A 60 7.16 4.88 -3.57
CA MET A 60 6.38 6.06 -3.92
C MET A 60 5.20 6.25 -2.98
N GLY A 61 4.95 7.48 -2.56
CA GLY A 61 3.74 7.82 -1.82
C GLY A 61 2.47 7.59 -2.65
N HIS A 62 1.35 7.29 -1.98
CA HIS A 62 0.06 7.16 -2.66
C HIS A 62 -1.04 8.09 -2.11
N GLY A 63 -0.72 8.88 -1.08
CA GLY A 63 -1.67 9.78 -0.44
C GLY A 63 -2.67 9.06 0.47
N MET A 64 -3.74 9.76 0.82
CA MET A 64 -4.81 9.26 1.67
C MET A 64 -6.02 8.82 0.83
N GLY A 65 -6.64 7.73 1.24
CA GLY A 65 -7.90 7.24 0.68
C GLY A 65 -7.75 6.45 -0.61
N ILE A 66 -8.79 5.70 -0.91
CA ILE A 66 -8.88 4.81 -2.07
C ILE A 66 -8.75 5.57 -3.40
N PRO A 67 -9.41 6.74 -3.60
CA PRO A 67 -9.29 7.49 -4.85
C PRO A 67 -7.85 7.89 -5.16
N SER A 68 -7.11 8.45 -4.19
CA SER A 68 -5.71 8.84 -4.37
C SER A 68 -4.83 7.63 -4.70
N CYS A 69 -4.90 6.58 -3.90
CA CYS A 69 -4.13 5.35 -4.13
C CYS A 69 -4.42 4.77 -5.53
N SER A 70 -5.67 4.80 -5.96
CA SER A 70 -6.09 4.25 -7.25
C SER A 70 -5.50 4.98 -8.46
N ILE A 71 -5.26 6.29 -8.34
CA ILE A 71 -4.60 7.09 -9.39
C ILE A 71 -3.16 6.59 -9.59
N TYR A 72 -2.37 6.62 -8.52
CA TYR A 72 -0.95 6.28 -8.59
C TYR A 72 -0.71 4.82 -8.92
N ALA A 73 -1.47 3.90 -8.31
CA ALA A 73 -1.35 2.48 -8.61
C ALA A 73 -1.68 2.17 -10.08
N LYS A 74 -2.74 2.79 -10.62
CA LYS A 74 -3.08 2.61 -12.04
C LYS A 74 -1.96 3.10 -12.95
N GLU A 75 -1.49 4.33 -12.76
CA GLU A 75 -0.43 4.89 -13.62
C GLU A 75 0.86 4.08 -13.53
N LEU A 76 1.28 3.65 -12.33
CA LEU A 76 2.45 2.79 -12.16
C LEU A 76 2.33 1.47 -12.96
N ILE A 77 1.16 0.84 -12.92
CA ILE A 77 0.92 -0.43 -13.61
C ILE A 77 0.83 -0.23 -15.12
N THR A 78 0.02 0.74 -15.58
CA THR A 78 -0.31 0.86 -17.00
C THR A 78 0.73 1.62 -17.82
N GLU A 79 1.39 2.62 -17.21
CA GLU A 79 2.29 3.53 -17.93
C GLU A 79 3.77 3.28 -17.61
N TYR A 80 4.07 2.77 -16.42
CA TYR A 80 5.45 2.51 -15.99
C TYR A 80 5.80 1.02 -15.89
N GLY A 81 4.87 0.14 -16.22
CA GLY A 81 5.11 -1.30 -16.31
C GLY A 81 5.38 -1.99 -14.97
N VAL A 82 5.00 -1.38 -13.85
CA VAL A 82 5.16 -1.97 -12.51
C VAL A 82 4.37 -3.28 -12.42
N LYS A 83 5.00 -4.31 -11.89
CA LYS A 83 4.44 -5.66 -11.78
C LYS A 83 3.91 -5.99 -10.40
N LYS A 84 4.54 -5.44 -9.35
CA LYS A 84 4.21 -5.74 -7.96
C LYS A 84 4.14 -4.46 -7.15
N ILE A 85 3.06 -4.30 -6.40
CA ILE A 85 2.87 -3.18 -5.48
C ILE A 85 2.65 -3.76 -4.09
N ILE A 86 3.42 -3.24 -3.12
CA ILE A 86 3.25 -3.58 -1.70
C ILE A 86 2.93 -2.30 -0.95
N ARG A 87 1.74 -2.20 -0.39
CA ARG A 87 1.39 -1.08 0.48
C ARG A 87 2.06 -1.24 1.84
N VAL A 88 2.79 -0.20 2.27
CA VAL A 88 3.47 -0.14 3.57
C VAL A 88 2.85 0.98 4.38
N GLY A 89 1.85 0.67 5.17
CA GLY A 89 1.06 1.66 5.89
C GLY A 89 0.97 1.42 7.39
N SER A 90 0.17 2.23 8.03
CA SER A 90 -0.29 2.06 9.41
C SER A 90 -1.81 1.87 9.40
N CYS A 91 -2.33 1.27 10.46
CA CYS A 91 -3.76 1.09 10.68
C CYS A 91 -4.09 1.25 12.16
N GLY A 92 -5.33 1.59 12.47
CA GLY A 92 -5.92 1.37 13.78
C GLY A 92 -6.32 -0.10 13.94
N ALA A 93 -6.56 -0.53 15.16
CA ALA A 93 -7.12 -1.85 15.45
C ALA A 93 -8.53 -1.70 16.01
N VAL A 94 -9.46 -2.51 15.55
CA VAL A 94 -10.78 -2.65 16.16
C VAL A 94 -10.79 -3.73 17.24
N ARG A 95 -9.88 -4.68 17.17
CA ARG A 95 -9.73 -5.77 18.15
C ARG A 95 -8.83 -5.36 19.32
N MET A 96 -9.24 -5.67 20.52
CA MET A 96 -8.50 -5.33 21.75
C MET A 96 -7.21 -6.16 21.96
N ASP A 97 -7.08 -7.31 21.32
CA ASP A 97 -5.90 -8.18 21.40
C ASP A 97 -4.75 -7.75 20.47
N VAL A 98 -5.02 -6.82 19.54
CA VAL A 98 -3.98 -6.21 18.68
C VAL A 98 -3.30 -5.06 19.43
N LYS A 99 -1.99 -5.09 19.50
CA LYS A 99 -1.19 -4.12 20.25
C LYS A 99 -0.44 -3.15 19.32
N VAL A 100 -0.06 -2.03 19.90
CA VAL A 100 0.82 -1.06 19.21
C VAL A 100 2.11 -1.77 18.83
N ARG A 101 2.54 -1.58 17.57
CA ARG A 101 3.69 -2.23 16.90
C ARG A 101 3.44 -3.67 16.41
N ASP A 102 2.24 -4.21 16.57
CA ASP A 102 1.90 -5.43 15.84
C ASP A 102 1.97 -5.18 14.33
N VAL A 103 2.48 -6.16 13.60
CA VAL A 103 2.54 -6.13 12.15
C VAL A 103 1.41 -6.99 11.58
N ILE A 104 0.63 -6.39 10.71
CA ILE A 104 -0.52 -7.05 10.07
C ILE A 104 -0.21 -7.26 8.59
N ILE A 105 -0.36 -8.49 8.13
CA ILE A 105 -0.36 -8.84 6.70
C ILE A 105 -1.83 -8.94 6.27
N GLY A 106 -2.27 -7.99 5.46
CA GLY A 106 -3.64 -7.98 4.95
C GLY A 106 -3.82 -9.03 3.85
N LEU A 107 -4.74 -9.97 4.06
CA LEU A 107 -5.16 -10.93 3.02
C LEU A 107 -6.35 -10.42 2.23
N GLY A 108 -7.32 -9.83 2.90
CA GLY A 108 -8.49 -9.25 2.30
C GLY A 108 -8.71 -7.82 2.77
N ALA A 109 -9.48 -7.05 2.03
CA ALA A 109 -9.85 -5.70 2.40
C ALA A 109 -11.37 -5.52 2.28
N CYS A 110 -12.01 -5.30 3.43
CA CYS A 110 -13.38 -4.82 3.48
C CYS A 110 -13.42 -3.30 3.27
N THR A 111 -14.52 -2.77 2.78
CA THR A 111 -14.64 -1.33 2.55
C THR A 111 -16.11 -0.90 2.49
N ASP A 112 -16.38 0.33 2.88
CA ASP A 112 -17.62 1.05 2.65
C ASP A 112 -17.60 1.85 1.33
N SER A 113 -16.43 1.93 0.67
CA SER A 113 -16.24 2.67 -0.56
C SER A 113 -16.95 2.04 -1.76
N LYS A 114 -17.54 2.90 -2.59
CA LYS A 114 -18.16 2.48 -3.85
C LYS A 114 -17.22 2.60 -5.06
N VAL A 115 -15.98 3.01 -4.89
CA VAL A 115 -15.04 3.25 -6.00
C VAL A 115 -14.85 2.01 -6.86
N ASN A 116 -14.68 0.85 -6.25
CA ASN A 116 -14.55 -0.40 -7.00
C ASN A 116 -15.87 -0.89 -7.58
N ARG A 117 -17.00 -0.71 -6.91
CA ARG A 117 -18.32 -1.06 -7.46
C ARG A 117 -18.61 -0.32 -8.76
N ILE A 118 -18.25 0.97 -8.85
CA ILE A 118 -18.37 1.74 -10.10
C ILE A 118 -17.57 1.07 -11.23
N ARG A 119 -16.35 0.61 -10.95
CA ARG A 119 -15.48 -0.08 -11.94
C ARG A 119 -16.01 -1.44 -12.34
N PHE A 120 -16.62 -2.16 -11.43
CA PHE A 120 -17.14 -3.52 -11.64
C PHE A 120 -18.63 -3.56 -11.92
N LYS A 121 -19.22 -2.46 -12.43
CA LYS A 121 -20.65 -2.37 -12.80
C LYS A 121 -21.58 -2.79 -11.67
N ASP A 122 -21.33 -2.21 -10.49
CA ASP A 122 -22.06 -2.43 -9.23
C ASP A 122 -21.97 -3.86 -8.65
N ASN A 123 -21.05 -4.67 -9.14
CA ASN A 123 -20.76 -5.96 -8.53
C ASN A 123 -19.72 -5.80 -7.41
N ASP A 124 -19.81 -6.68 -6.41
CA ASP A 124 -18.75 -6.85 -5.43
C ASP A 124 -17.63 -7.69 -6.02
N PHE A 125 -16.42 -7.15 -5.96
CA PHE A 125 -15.21 -7.87 -6.35
C PHE A 125 -14.32 -8.04 -5.13
N ALA A 126 -13.95 -9.28 -4.81
CA ALA A 126 -13.15 -9.59 -3.64
C ALA A 126 -11.77 -8.91 -3.73
N ALA A 127 -11.52 -7.94 -2.85
CA ALA A 127 -10.22 -7.30 -2.72
C ALA A 127 -9.29 -8.19 -1.88
N ILE A 128 -8.56 -9.06 -2.54
CA ILE A 128 -7.61 -9.99 -1.91
C ILE A 128 -6.17 -9.67 -2.30
N ALA A 129 -5.24 -9.93 -1.39
CA ALA A 129 -3.83 -9.83 -1.67
C ALA A 129 -3.37 -10.97 -2.62
N ASP A 130 -2.29 -10.73 -3.34
CA ASP A 130 -1.56 -11.79 -4.03
C ASP A 130 -1.03 -12.79 -2.99
N PHE A 131 -1.38 -14.07 -3.15
CA PHE A 131 -1.08 -15.11 -2.17
C PHE A 131 0.42 -15.32 -1.98
N ASP A 132 1.17 -15.38 -3.08
CA ASP A 132 2.62 -15.63 -3.02
C ASP A 132 3.35 -14.48 -2.33
N MET A 133 2.93 -13.24 -2.60
CA MET A 133 3.51 -12.06 -1.95
C MET A 133 3.15 -12.00 -0.46
N ALA A 134 1.92 -12.33 -0.08
CA ALA A 134 1.51 -12.38 1.32
C ALA A 134 2.28 -13.49 2.08
N GLN A 135 2.41 -14.68 1.49
CA GLN A 135 3.17 -15.78 2.06
C GLN A 135 4.66 -15.42 2.21
N ALA A 136 5.25 -14.79 1.20
CA ALA A 136 6.65 -14.33 1.27
C ALA A 136 6.86 -13.30 2.38
N ALA A 137 5.91 -12.40 2.61
CA ALA A 137 5.98 -11.42 3.70
C ALA A 137 5.93 -12.11 5.08
N VAL A 138 5.05 -13.10 5.26
CA VAL A 138 4.98 -13.91 6.49
C VAL A 138 6.28 -14.65 6.73
N GLN A 139 6.84 -15.28 5.69
CA GLN A 139 8.10 -16.03 5.79
C GLN A 139 9.26 -15.10 6.14
N ALA A 140 9.37 -13.94 5.49
CA ALA A 140 10.40 -12.95 5.79
C ALA A 140 10.31 -12.42 7.24
N ALA A 141 9.11 -12.29 7.78
CA ALA A 141 8.92 -11.92 9.18
C ALA A 141 9.42 -13.02 10.13
N LYS A 142 9.09 -14.28 9.85
CA LYS A 142 9.57 -15.44 10.64
C LYS A 142 11.11 -15.53 10.65
N GLU A 143 11.75 -15.35 9.50
CA GLU A 143 13.21 -15.35 9.37
C GLU A 143 13.87 -14.24 10.19
N LYS A 144 13.16 -13.14 10.41
CA LYS A 144 13.60 -12.04 11.29
C LYS A 144 13.19 -12.20 12.76
N GLY A 145 12.61 -13.34 13.14
CA GLY A 145 12.10 -13.56 14.49
C GLY A 145 10.94 -12.66 14.87
N LYS A 146 10.19 -12.14 13.89
CA LYS A 146 9.02 -11.29 14.11
C LYS A 146 7.73 -12.08 13.96
N GLN A 147 6.85 -11.93 14.94
CA GLN A 147 5.48 -12.42 14.81
C GLN A 147 4.67 -11.41 13.99
N VAL A 148 3.81 -11.93 13.12
CA VAL A 148 2.87 -11.13 12.34
C VAL A 148 1.47 -11.73 12.48
N ARG A 149 0.47 -10.87 12.38
CA ARG A 149 -0.93 -11.29 12.26
C ARG A 149 -1.32 -11.28 10.80
N VAL A 150 -2.15 -12.20 10.40
CA VAL A 150 -2.65 -12.30 9.03
C VAL A 150 -4.18 -12.26 9.09
N GLY A 151 -4.79 -11.39 8.32
CA GLY A 151 -6.25 -11.24 8.36
C GLY A 151 -6.76 -10.12 7.47
N ASN A 152 -8.02 -9.78 7.68
CA ASN A 152 -8.70 -8.74 6.93
C ASN A 152 -8.34 -7.34 7.44
N LEU A 153 -8.37 -6.39 6.52
CA LEU A 153 -8.32 -4.96 6.80
C LEU A 153 -9.66 -4.34 6.45
N PHE A 154 -9.96 -3.19 7.05
CA PHE A 154 -11.07 -2.35 6.65
C PHE A 154 -10.55 -1.00 6.15
N SER A 155 -10.98 -0.58 4.96
CA SER A 155 -10.63 0.71 4.37
C SER A 155 -11.90 1.55 4.24
N ALA A 156 -12.00 2.59 5.05
CA ALA A 156 -13.12 3.51 5.04
C ALA A 156 -12.88 4.72 4.16
N ASP A 157 -13.95 5.27 3.56
CA ASP A 157 -13.90 6.55 2.87
C ASP A 157 -13.83 7.74 3.85
N LEU A 158 -14.45 7.60 5.03
CA LEU A 158 -14.41 8.62 6.07
C LEU A 158 -13.48 8.19 7.22
N PHE A 159 -12.46 8.99 7.49
CA PHE A 159 -11.61 8.81 8.67
C PHE A 159 -12.39 9.07 9.96
N TYR A 160 -13.20 10.12 9.97
CA TYR A 160 -14.10 10.46 11.06
C TYR A 160 -15.51 9.96 10.69
N THR A 161 -15.78 8.71 11.03
CA THR A 161 -17.10 8.12 10.76
C THR A 161 -18.14 8.60 11.77
N PRO A 162 -19.37 8.91 11.35
CA PRO A 162 -20.49 9.15 12.24
C PRO A 162 -21.09 7.85 12.82
N ASP A 163 -20.74 6.70 12.27
CA ASP A 163 -21.25 5.39 12.63
C ASP A 163 -20.17 4.59 13.39
N PHE A 164 -20.25 4.62 14.71
CA PHE A 164 -19.33 3.87 15.56
C PHE A 164 -19.75 2.39 15.71
N GLU A 165 -20.99 2.04 15.49
CA GLU A 165 -21.47 0.65 15.59
C GLU A 165 -20.85 -0.24 14.50
N MET A 166 -20.42 0.35 13.39
CA MET A 166 -19.68 -0.33 12.33
C MET A 166 -18.43 -1.03 12.86
N PHE A 167 -17.70 -0.41 13.81
CA PHE A 167 -16.52 -1.04 14.38
C PHE A 167 -16.84 -2.27 15.22
N ASP A 168 -17.98 -2.28 15.91
CA ASP A 168 -18.46 -3.45 16.67
C ASP A 168 -18.81 -4.61 15.74
N VAL A 169 -19.31 -4.29 14.55
CA VAL A 169 -19.56 -5.30 13.50
C VAL A 169 -18.23 -5.83 12.96
N MET A 170 -17.28 -4.94 12.63
CA MET A 170 -15.98 -5.34 12.08
C MET A 170 -15.13 -6.15 13.08
N GLU A 171 -15.28 -5.93 14.38
CA GLU A 171 -14.58 -6.71 15.40
C GLU A 171 -14.98 -8.18 15.44
N LYS A 172 -16.23 -8.47 15.06
CA LYS A 172 -16.79 -9.85 15.08
C LYS A 172 -16.29 -10.72 13.92
N TYR A 173 -15.86 -10.12 12.81
CA TYR A 173 -15.51 -10.77 11.55
C TYR A 173 -14.08 -10.46 11.09
#